data_426ba309ed2ee067341e497a6fb45d69
#
_entry.id   426ba309ed2ee067341e497a6fb45d69
#
_cell.length_a   1.000
_cell.length_b   1.000
_cell.length_c   1.000
_cell.angle_alpha   90.00
_cell.angle_beta   90.00
_cell.angle_gamma   90.00
#
_symmetry.space_group_name_H-M   'P 1'
#
loop_
_entity.id
_entity.type
_entity.pdbx_description
1 polymer ?
#
loop_
_entity_poly.entity_id
_entity_poly.type
_entity_poly.pdbx_seq_one_letter_code
_entity_poly.pdbx_strand_id
1 'polypeptide(L)'
;ADLSGVSGLIVIKSTITPSTIDKYSQTTVVYNPEFLTERSACEQFVNPEFHIFGGEEEQCELLERYYQEYSLCTPCPSFNVSKAEASFVKYAINSFLATKVTFFNQLYDACNAHGNVNFNKVIKAVGADERVSISHTKVPGFDGKQGYGGACFPKDTLAFSKFSDKLTLLAKAIEINNGYRSQYERDEREKEQNISFNHVQSSETVI
;
A
#
# COMPACT_ATOMS: atom_id res chain seq x y z
N ALA A 1 22.14 -2.37 -5.23
CA ALA A 1 23.25 -1.55 -4.74
C ALA A 1 24.28 -2.46 -4.08
N ASP A 2 25.58 -2.19 -4.27
CA ASP A 2 26.64 -2.85 -3.51
C ASP A 2 26.81 -2.08 -2.19
N LEU A 3 26.62 -2.75 -1.06
CA LEU A 3 26.70 -2.18 0.28
C LEU A 3 27.98 -2.60 1.02
N SER A 4 28.90 -3.30 0.35
CA SER A 4 30.08 -3.91 0.96
C SER A 4 31.07 -2.91 1.60
N GLY A 5 31.01 -1.64 1.26
CA GLY A 5 31.89 -0.59 1.79
C GLY A 5 31.23 0.33 2.85
N VAL A 6 29.99 0.07 3.26
CA VAL A 6 29.25 0.93 4.19
C VAL A 6 29.42 0.41 5.61
N SER A 7 29.95 1.24 6.50
CA SER A 7 30.22 0.89 7.91
C SER A 7 29.15 1.38 8.90
N GLY A 8 28.08 2.02 8.43
CA GLY A 8 27.02 2.58 9.27
C GLY A 8 25.68 1.87 9.08
N LEU A 9 24.67 2.32 9.84
CA LEU A 9 23.31 1.87 9.68
C LEU A 9 22.77 2.26 8.30
N ILE A 10 22.25 1.28 7.56
CA ILE A 10 21.63 1.48 6.26
C ILE A 10 20.13 1.31 6.41
N VAL A 11 19.38 2.33 6.09
CA VAL A 11 17.92 2.31 6.19
C VAL A 11 17.31 2.27 4.79
N ILE A 12 16.59 1.17 4.50
CA ILE A 12 15.85 1.04 3.25
C ILE A 12 14.41 1.47 3.50
N LYS A 13 13.96 2.48 2.78
CA LYS A 13 12.58 3.02 2.88
C LYS A 13 11.71 2.69 1.66
N SER A 14 12.32 2.36 0.53
CA SER A 14 11.60 2.01 -0.69
C SER A 14 10.84 0.69 -0.53
N THR A 15 9.65 0.58 -1.13
CA THR A 15 8.88 -0.67 -1.13
C THR A 15 9.64 -1.78 -1.87
N ILE A 16 9.92 -2.87 -1.17
CA ILE A 16 10.68 -4.02 -1.67
C ILE A 16 9.94 -5.30 -1.30
N THR A 17 9.85 -6.26 -2.25
CA THR A 17 9.21 -7.55 -2.01
C THR A 17 10.00 -8.40 -0.98
N PRO A 18 9.32 -9.31 -0.25
CA PRO A 18 9.98 -10.16 0.74
C PRO A 18 11.18 -10.90 0.15
N SER A 19 11.05 -11.51 -1.02
CA SER A 19 12.15 -12.22 -1.70
C SER A 19 13.31 -11.32 -2.14
N THR A 20 13.08 -10.02 -2.29
CA THR A 20 14.14 -9.08 -2.63
C THR A 20 14.83 -8.56 -1.38
N ILE A 21 14.10 -8.28 -0.29
CA ILE A 21 14.68 -7.81 0.95
C ILE A 21 15.56 -8.86 1.61
N ASP A 22 15.24 -10.15 1.44
CA ASP A 22 16.06 -11.27 1.94
C ASP A 22 17.49 -11.31 1.35
N LYS A 23 17.70 -10.66 0.19
CA LYS A 23 19.05 -10.53 -0.41
C LYS A 23 19.96 -9.56 0.35
N TYR A 24 19.40 -8.73 1.21
CA TYR A 24 20.13 -7.79 2.06
C TYR A 24 20.32 -8.42 3.45
N SER A 25 21.20 -9.43 3.52
CA SER A 25 21.47 -10.22 4.73
C SER A 25 22.33 -9.50 5.77
N GLN A 26 22.94 -8.35 5.42
CA GLN A 26 23.79 -7.60 6.34
C GLN A 26 23.02 -7.18 7.60
N THR A 27 23.64 -7.35 8.76
CA THR A 27 23.05 -6.99 10.06
C THR A 27 22.83 -5.49 10.21
N THR A 28 23.63 -4.67 9.52
CA THR A 28 23.54 -3.20 9.52
C THR A 28 22.39 -2.64 8.69
N VAL A 29 21.64 -3.49 7.97
CA VAL A 29 20.50 -3.07 7.14
C VAL A 29 19.20 -3.18 7.91
N VAL A 30 18.50 -2.05 8.07
CA VAL A 30 17.13 -2.01 8.58
C VAL A 30 16.18 -1.62 7.45
N TYR A 31 15.11 -2.38 7.28
CA TYR A 31 14.00 -2.02 6.41
C TYR A 31 12.96 -1.26 7.21
N ASN A 32 12.71 -0.01 6.83
CA ASN A 32 11.72 0.86 7.47
C ASN A 32 10.74 1.38 6.40
N PRO A 33 9.74 0.59 6.01
CA PRO A 33 8.71 1.05 5.07
C PRO A 33 7.95 2.26 5.63
N GLU A 34 7.46 3.10 4.75
CA GLU A 34 6.60 4.24 5.09
C GLU A 34 5.15 3.97 4.64
N PHE A 35 4.20 4.60 5.33
CA PHE A 35 2.76 4.44 5.08
C PHE A 35 2.09 5.79 4.76
N LEU A 36 2.86 6.70 4.20
CA LEU A 36 2.44 8.08 3.93
C LEU A 36 1.46 8.14 2.76
N THR A 37 0.46 8.99 2.90
CA THR A 37 -0.38 9.39 1.77
C THR A 37 0.20 10.66 1.15
N GLU A 38 0.26 10.73 -0.17
CA GLU A 38 0.89 11.82 -0.91
C GLU A 38 0.42 13.21 -0.48
N ARG A 39 -0.88 13.34 -0.15
CA ARG A 39 -1.49 14.63 0.22
C ARG A 39 -1.09 15.14 1.59
N SER A 40 -0.77 14.24 2.50
CA SER A 40 -0.47 14.54 3.90
C SER A 40 0.89 14.00 4.30
N ALA A 41 1.79 13.76 3.34
CA ALA A 41 3.05 13.06 3.58
C ALA A 41 3.90 13.73 4.66
N CYS A 42 4.05 15.06 4.61
CA CYS A 42 4.83 15.80 5.61
C CYS A 42 4.20 15.74 7.01
N GLU A 43 2.88 15.91 7.09
CA GLU A 43 2.14 15.84 8.36
C GLU A 43 2.20 14.43 8.96
N GLN A 44 1.96 13.41 8.14
CA GLN A 44 2.01 12.02 8.56
C GLN A 44 3.43 11.55 8.89
N PHE A 45 4.46 12.12 8.26
CA PHE A 45 5.84 11.82 8.62
C PHE A 45 6.19 12.38 10.00
N VAL A 46 5.74 13.58 10.32
CA VAL A 46 5.98 14.20 11.64
C VAL A 46 5.09 13.61 12.72
N ASN A 47 3.88 13.17 12.37
CA ASN A 47 2.92 12.56 13.29
C ASN A 47 2.58 11.12 12.83
N PRO A 48 3.53 10.18 12.89
CA PRO A 48 3.30 8.82 12.45
C PRO A 48 2.36 8.09 13.42
N GLU A 49 1.47 7.25 12.88
CA GLU A 49 0.62 6.39 13.71
C GLU A 49 1.43 5.25 14.34
N PHE A 50 2.45 4.76 13.63
CA PHE A 50 3.40 3.73 14.09
C PHE A 50 4.64 3.68 13.20
N HIS A 51 5.69 3.04 13.71
CA HIS A 51 6.87 2.65 12.93
C HIS A 51 7.00 1.14 12.82
N ILE A 52 7.50 0.66 11.67
CA ILE A 52 7.93 -0.72 11.47
C ILE A 52 9.43 -0.70 11.21
N PHE A 53 10.20 -1.42 12.02
CA PHE A 53 11.63 -1.60 11.84
C PHE A 53 11.92 -3.08 11.61
N GLY A 54 12.39 -3.41 10.42
CA GLY A 54 12.70 -4.78 10.01
C GLY A 54 14.20 -5.03 9.97
N GLY A 55 14.73 -5.75 10.91
CA GLY A 55 16.18 -6.02 11.00
C GLY A 55 16.57 -6.73 12.29
N GLU A 56 17.87 -6.66 12.61
CA GLU A 56 18.36 -7.11 13.91
C GLU A 56 17.89 -6.12 15.00
N GLU A 57 17.56 -6.63 16.18
CA GLU A 57 16.96 -5.88 17.28
C GLU A 57 17.80 -4.64 17.65
N GLU A 58 19.10 -4.80 17.82
CA GLU A 58 20.04 -3.71 18.15
C GLU A 58 20.00 -2.57 17.12
N GLN A 59 19.89 -2.91 15.84
CA GLN A 59 19.85 -1.92 14.75
C GLN A 59 18.49 -1.24 14.66
N CYS A 60 17.43 -1.96 14.94
CA CYS A 60 16.08 -1.41 15.02
C CYS A 60 15.96 -0.40 16.18
N GLU A 61 16.45 -0.76 17.37
CA GLU A 61 16.51 0.15 18.52
C GLU A 61 17.38 1.38 18.27
N LEU A 62 18.51 1.21 17.55
CA LEU A 62 19.35 2.33 17.16
C LEU A 62 18.62 3.29 16.24
N LEU A 63 17.88 2.78 15.25
CA LEU A 63 17.08 3.60 14.35
C LEU A 63 15.94 4.30 15.10
N GLU A 64 15.26 3.60 16.03
CA GLU A 64 14.21 4.19 16.85
C GLU A 64 14.74 5.38 17.67
N ARG A 65 15.91 5.23 18.32
CA ARG A 65 16.57 6.34 19.02
C ARG A 65 16.89 7.50 18.10
N TYR A 66 17.33 7.25 16.86
CA TYR A 66 17.57 8.32 15.89
C TYR A 66 16.29 9.07 15.52
N TYR A 67 15.16 8.38 15.39
CA TYR A 67 13.87 9.06 15.21
C TYR A 67 13.51 9.94 16.41
N GLN A 68 13.72 9.46 17.62
CA GLN A 68 13.40 10.18 18.86
C GLN A 68 14.32 11.39 19.10
N GLU A 69 15.62 11.26 18.80
CA GLU A 69 16.62 12.28 19.15
C GLU A 69 16.86 13.30 18.04
N TYR A 70 16.75 12.89 16.77
CA TYR A 70 17.20 13.69 15.63
C TYR A 70 16.11 13.96 14.59
N SER A 71 14.88 13.53 14.80
CA SER A 71 13.78 13.84 13.91
C SER A 71 12.72 14.73 14.58
N LEU A 72 11.79 15.24 13.76
CA LEU A 72 10.62 15.97 14.25
C LEU A 72 9.40 15.02 14.48
N CYS A 73 9.61 13.71 14.39
CA CYS A 73 8.53 12.75 14.57
C CYS A 73 8.04 12.72 16.02
N THR A 74 6.73 12.83 16.20
CA THR A 74 6.11 12.61 17.50
C THR A 74 6.26 11.15 17.92
N PRO A 75 6.40 10.85 19.23
CA PRO A 75 6.46 9.49 19.72
C PRO A 75 5.22 8.70 19.30
N CYS A 76 5.44 7.50 18.79
CA CYS A 76 4.38 6.56 18.39
C CYS A 76 4.80 5.11 18.69
N PRO A 77 3.87 4.14 18.65
CA PRO A 77 4.24 2.73 18.76
C PRO A 77 5.22 2.31 17.67
N SER A 78 6.22 1.50 18.02
CA SER A 78 7.15 0.86 17.09
C SER A 78 7.05 -0.66 17.18
N PHE A 79 7.28 -1.32 16.04
CA PHE A 79 7.27 -2.76 15.93
C PHE A 79 8.59 -3.23 15.32
N ASN A 80 9.39 -3.93 16.13
CA ASN A 80 10.63 -4.56 15.69
C ASN A 80 10.31 -5.97 15.19
N VAL A 81 10.60 -6.20 13.92
CA VAL A 81 10.28 -7.44 13.20
C VAL A 81 11.44 -7.83 12.28
N SER A 82 11.41 -9.00 11.67
CA SER A 82 12.36 -9.32 10.60
C SER A 82 12.14 -8.45 9.35
N LYS A 83 13.16 -8.33 8.51
CA LYS A 83 13.07 -7.59 7.24
C LYS A 83 11.94 -8.11 6.34
N ALA A 84 11.77 -9.43 6.29
CA ALA A 84 10.69 -10.06 5.52
C ALA A 84 9.31 -9.70 6.10
N GLU A 85 9.12 -9.81 7.42
CA GLU A 85 7.87 -9.43 8.09
C GLU A 85 7.52 -7.97 7.84
N ALA A 86 8.49 -7.04 7.95
CA ALA A 86 8.27 -5.63 7.62
C ALA A 86 7.80 -5.43 6.17
N SER A 87 8.33 -6.22 5.23
CA SER A 87 7.87 -6.22 3.84
C SER A 87 6.44 -6.74 3.72
N PHE A 88 6.11 -7.85 4.40
CA PHE A 88 4.73 -8.35 4.43
C PHE A 88 3.76 -7.33 5.02
N VAL A 89 4.13 -6.63 6.09
CA VAL A 89 3.27 -5.56 6.68
C VAL A 89 2.99 -4.47 5.65
N LYS A 90 4.02 -3.99 4.95
CA LYS A 90 3.85 -2.96 3.91
C LYS A 90 2.89 -3.40 2.81
N TYR A 91 3.11 -4.59 2.27
CA TYR A 91 2.27 -5.11 1.20
C TYR A 91 0.86 -5.48 1.67
N ALA A 92 0.71 -6.00 2.88
CA ALA A 92 -0.60 -6.34 3.44
C ALA A 92 -1.48 -5.09 3.58
N ILE A 93 -0.95 -4.01 4.16
CA ILE A 93 -1.69 -2.75 4.33
C ILE A 93 -2.09 -2.18 2.96
N ASN A 94 -1.13 -2.03 2.03
CA ASN A 94 -1.44 -1.43 0.73
C ASN A 94 -2.41 -2.29 -0.08
N SER A 95 -2.28 -3.62 -0.04
CA SER A 95 -3.17 -4.54 -0.75
C SER A 95 -4.57 -4.58 -0.15
N PHE A 96 -4.68 -4.55 1.18
CA PHE A 96 -5.96 -4.47 1.86
C PHE A 96 -6.69 -3.16 1.51
N LEU A 97 -6.00 -2.03 1.58
CA LEU A 97 -6.59 -0.72 1.25
C LEU A 97 -7.00 -0.64 -0.23
N ALA A 98 -6.21 -1.17 -1.14
CA ALA A 98 -6.55 -1.25 -2.56
C ALA A 98 -7.79 -2.14 -2.80
N THR A 99 -7.87 -3.30 -2.13
CA THR A 99 -9.03 -4.19 -2.18
C THR A 99 -10.28 -3.50 -1.62
N LYS A 100 -10.12 -2.76 -0.53
CA LYS A 100 -11.19 -1.95 0.06
C LYS A 100 -11.71 -0.90 -0.92
N VAL A 101 -10.84 -0.15 -1.59
CA VAL A 101 -11.24 0.80 -2.64
C VAL A 101 -12.04 0.09 -3.73
N THR A 102 -11.58 -1.07 -4.20
CA THR A 102 -12.27 -1.86 -5.23
C THR A 102 -13.67 -2.28 -4.77
N PHE A 103 -13.78 -2.77 -3.53
CA PHE A 103 -15.07 -3.16 -2.95
C PHE A 103 -16.07 -1.99 -2.91
N PHE A 104 -15.63 -0.80 -2.45
CA PHE A 104 -16.51 0.36 -2.36
C PHE A 104 -16.88 0.95 -3.73
N ASN A 105 -16.05 0.79 -4.76
CA ASN A 105 -16.44 1.11 -6.13
C ASN A 105 -17.55 0.17 -6.64
N GLN A 106 -17.46 -1.13 -6.39
CA GLN A 106 -18.52 -2.06 -6.74
C GLN A 106 -19.81 -1.80 -5.94
N LEU A 107 -19.71 -1.46 -4.66
CA LEU A 107 -20.84 -1.07 -3.85
C LEU A 107 -21.51 0.20 -4.39
N TYR A 108 -20.72 1.19 -4.85
CA TYR A 108 -21.23 2.39 -5.52
C TYR A 108 -22.04 2.04 -6.76
N ASP A 109 -21.52 1.16 -7.62
CA ASP A 109 -22.22 0.71 -8.82
C ASP A 109 -23.53 -0.04 -8.49
N ALA A 110 -23.50 -0.90 -7.47
CA ALA A 110 -24.68 -1.62 -6.99
C ALA A 110 -25.76 -0.65 -6.44
N CYS A 111 -25.37 0.37 -5.68
CA CYS A 111 -26.28 1.41 -5.20
C CYS A 111 -26.94 2.18 -6.37
N ASN A 112 -26.14 2.56 -7.36
CA ASN A 112 -26.63 3.28 -8.53
C ASN A 112 -27.58 2.40 -9.39
N ALA A 113 -27.24 1.12 -9.56
CA ALA A 113 -28.10 0.17 -10.29
C ALA A 113 -29.45 -0.04 -9.61
N HIS A 114 -29.53 0.03 -8.28
CA HIS A 114 -30.79 -0.04 -7.54
C HIS A 114 -31.68 1.19 -7.75
N GLY A 115 -31.12 2.36 -8.06
CA GLY A 115 -31.81 3.61 -8.42
C GLY A 115 -32.32 4.46 -7.25
N ASN A 116 -32.67 3.87 -6.11
CA ASN A 116 -33.24 4.58 -4.94
C ASN A 116 -32.30 4.58 -3.71
N VAL A 117 -31.01 4.35 -3.92
CA VAL A 117 -30.02 4.30 -2.83
C VAL A 117 -29.04 5.46 -2.97
N ASN A 118 -28.89 6.23 -1.89
CA ASN A 118 -27.88 7.28 -1.83
C ASN A 118 -26.58 6.68 -1.23
N PHE A 119 -25.59 6.45 -2.09
CA PHE A 119 -24.31 5.89 -1.69
C PHE A 119 -23.65 6.66 -0.53
N ASN A 120 -23.69 7.99 -0.54
CA ASN A 120 -23.06 8.78 0.53
C ASN A 120 -23.72 8.56 1.91
N LYS A 121 -25.04 8.32 1.94
CA LYS A 121 -25.74 7.96 3.18
C LYS A 121 -25.30 6.56 3.65
N VAL A 122 -25.19 5.61 2.72
CA VAL A 122 -24.72 4.25 3.02
C VAL A 122 -23.30 4.29 3.59
N ILE A 123 -22.38 5.01 2.93
CA ILE A 123 -20.98 5.09 3.37
C ILE A 123 -20.83 5.76 4.73
N LYS A 124 -21.62 6.80 5.01
CA LYS A 124 -21.62 7.45 6.32
C LYS A 124 -22.02 6.47 7.43
N ALA A 125 -23.02 5.63 7.18
CA ALA A 125 -23.45 4.62 8.14
C ALA A 125 -22.45 3.47 8.29
N VAL A 126 -21.93 2.95 7.17
CA VAL A 126 -20.91 1.89 7.15
C VAL A 126 -19.61 2.35 7.82
N GLY A 127 -19.18 3.59 7.55
CA GLY A 127 -17.97 4.16 8.13
C GLY A 127 -18.05 4.49 9.62
N ALA A 128 -19.26 4.44 10.22
CA ALA A 128 -19.45 4.55 11.66
C ALA A 128 -19.05 3.26 12.40
N ASP A 129 -18.94 2.13 11.71
CA ASP A 129 -18.35 0.91 12.27
C ASP A 129 -16.81 1.06 12.21
N GLU A 130 -16.17 1.10 13.39
CA GLU A 130 -14.72 1.28 13.53
C GLU A 130 -13.91 0.18 12.81
N ARG A 131 -14.46 -1.02 12.70
CA ARG A 131 -13.84 -2.14 11.98
C ARG A 131 -13.73 -1.88 10.48
N VAL A 132 -14.63 -1.02 9.94
CA VAL A 132 -14.62 -0.63 8.52
C VAL A 132 -13.90 0.69 8.32
N SER A 133 -14.16 1.71 9.14
CA SER A 133 -13.63 3.06 9.01
C SER A 133 -14.03 3.76 7.70
N ILE A 134 -14.06 5.08 7.69
CA ILE A 134 -14.42 5.89 6.51
C ILE A 134 -13.26 6.03 5.50
N SER A 135 -12.02 5.72 5.91
CA SER A 135 -10.87 5.85 5.02
C SER A 135 -11.00 4.93 3.81
N HIS A 136 -10.58 5.38 2.63
CA HIS A 136 -10.59 4.60 1.38
C HIS A 136 -11.98 4.10 0.91
N THR A 137 -13.07 4.81 1.30
CA THR A 137 -14.44 4.47 0.88
C THR A 137 -15.02 5.45 -0.14
N LYS A 138 -14.32 6.56 -0.41
CA LYS A 138 -14.82 7.63 -1.31
C LYS A 138 -14.85 7.18 -2.76
N VAL A 139 -16.00 7.32 -3.42
CA VAL A 139 -16.20 7.05 -4.85
C VAL A 139 -16.99 8.22 -5.48
N PRO A 140 -16.52 8.80 -6.60
CA PRO A 140 -15.20 8.61 -7.17
C PRO A 140 -14.08 9.06 -6.22
N GLY A 141 -12.88 8.59 -6.47
CA GLY A 141 -11.69 8.93 -5.69
C GLY A 141 -11.40 10.43 -5.67
N PHE A 142 -10.32 10.83 -5.05
CA PHE A 142 -9.94 12.24 -5.01
C PHE A 142 -9.43 12.79 -6.36
N ASP A 143 -9.02 11.90 -7.24
CA ASP A 143 -8.67 12.22 -8.63
C ASP A 143 -9.89 12.29 -9.57
N GLY A 144 -11.10 12.16 -9.03
CA GLY A 144 -12.35 12.16 -9.77
C GLY A 144 -12.65 10.87 -10.54
N LYS A 145 -11.84 9.83 -10.35
CA LYS A 145 -11.92 8.56 -11.08
C LYS A 145 -12.41 7.42 -10.18
N GLN A 146 -13.02 6.40 -10.78
CA GLN A 146 -13.32 5.14 -10.10
C GLN A 146 -12.07 4.24 -10.05
N GLY A 147 -12.04 3.35 -9.06
CA GLY A 147 -10.89 2.50 -8.79
C GLY A 147 -9.73 3.23 -8.10
N TYR A 148 -8.68 2.49 -7.80
CA TYR A 148 -7.45 3.04 -7.26
C TYR A 148 -6.40 3.26 -8.36
N GLY A 149 -5.70 4.38 -8.27
CA GLY A 149 -4.61 4.78 -9.15
C GLY A 149 -3.44 5.33 -8.36
N GLY A 150 -2.68 6.23 -8.99
CA GLY A 150 -1.50 6.85 -8.40
C GLY A 150 -0.28 5.92 -8.38
N ALA A 151 0.79 6.37 -7.70
CA ALA A 151 2.09 5.72 -7.77
C ALA A 151 2.23 4.43 -6.93
N CYS A 152 1.44 4.27 -5.85
CA CYS A 152 1.69 3.23 -4.85
C CYS A 152 0.83 1.97 -5.05
N PHE A 153 -0.49 2.09 -4.94
CA PHE A 153 -1.38 0.92 -4.95
C PHE A 153 -1.24 0.04 -6.19
N PRO A 154 -1.25 0.58 -7.43
CA PRO A 154 -1.14 -0.28 -8.61
C PRO A 154 0.17 -1.05 -8.66
N LYS A 155 1.29 -0.40 -8.33
CA LYS A 155 2.62 -1.00 -8.31
C LYS A 155 2.73 -2.08 -7.23
N ASP A 156 2.31 -1.76 -6.01
CA ASP A 156 2.48 -2.64 -4.85
C ASP A 156 1.55 -3.85 -4.94
N THR A 157 0.29 -3.67 -5.31
CA THR A 157 -0.65 -4.80 -5.48
C THR A 157 -0.18 -5.75 -6.57
N LEU A 158 0.30 -5.23 -7.71
CA LEU A 158 0.82 -6.05 -8.79
C LEU A 158 2.07 -6.83 -8.37
N ALA A 159 3.01 -6.17 -7.66
CA ALA A 159 4.22 -6.83 -7.19
C ALA A 159 3.89 -7.95 -6.18
N PHE A 160 2.96 -7.69 -5.26
CA PHE A 160 2.58 -8.66 -4.25
C PHE A 160 1.75 -9.82 -4.82
N SER A 161 0.87 -9.58 -5.77
CA SER A 161 0.13 -10.65 -6.45
C SER A 161 1.04 -11.59 -7.25
N LYS A 162 2.13 -11.04 -7.82
CA LYS A 162 3.16 -11.84 -8.52
C LYS A 162 4.09 -12.58 -7.55
N PHE A 163 4.21 -12.11 -6.32
CA PHE A 163 5.03 -12.75 -5.29
C PHE A 163 4.43 -14.10 -4.85
N SER A 164 3.10 -14.23 -4.83
CA SER A 164 2.44 -15.46 -4.40
C SER A 164 1.14 -15.73 -5.16
N ASP A 165 1.00 -16.96 -5.67
CA ASP A 165 -0.22 -17.49 -6.30
C ASP A 165 -1.39 -17.70 -5.31
N LYS A 166 -1.12 -17.61 -4.00
CA LYS A 166 -2.13 -17.72 -2.94
C LYS A 166 -2.99 -16.45 -2.80
N LEU A 167 -2.55 -15.33 -3.35
CA LEU A 167 -3.22 -14.03 -3.25
C LEU A 167 -4.30 -13.85 -4.32
N THR A 168 -5.18 -14.86 -4.49
CA THR A 168 -6.21 -14.89 -5.53
C THR A 168 -7.24 -13.77 -5.39
N LEU A 169 -7.62 -13.40 -4.17
CA LEU A 169 -8.50 -12.26 -3.93
C LEU A 169 -7.87 -10.95 -4.41
N LEU A 170 -6.58 -10.75 -4.12
CA LEU A 170 -5.85 -9.56 -4.58
C LEU A 170 -5.75 -9.53 -6.11
N ALA A 171 -5.46 -10.66 -6.74
CA ALA A 171 -5.43 -10.76 -8.21
C ALA A 171 -6.79 -10.37 -8.83
N LYS A 172 -7.90 -10.82 -8.23
CA LYS A 172 -9.24 -10.43 -8.69
C LYS A 172 -9.55 -8.96 -8.44
N ALA A 173 -9.12 -8.40 -7.31
CA ALA A 173 -9.25 -6.97 -7.04
C ALA A 173 -8.49 -6.11 -8.06
N ILE A 174 -7.30 -6.52 -8.47
CA ILE A 174 -6.51 -5.86 -9.53
C ILE A 174 -7.26 -5.90 -10.86
N GLU A 175 -7.79 -7.05 -11.26
CA GLU A 175 -8.56 -7.23 -12.50
C GLU A 175 -9.76 -6.27 -12.54
N ILE A 176 -10.55 -6.24 -11.47
CA ILE A 176 -11.72 -5.35 -11.35
C ILE A 176 -11.28 -3.88 -11.40
N ASN A 177 -10.23 -3.52 -10.67
CA ASN A 177 -9.69 -2.18 -10.69
C ASN A 177 -9.22 -1.74 -12.08
N ASN A 178 -8.56 -2.64 -12.82
CA ASN A 178 -8.15 -2.37 -14.19
C ASN A 178 -9.34 -2.07 -15.09
N GLY A 179 -10.49 -2.76 -14.88
CA GLY A 179 -11.73 -2.45 -15.58
C GLY A 179 -12.23 -1.02 -15.34
N TYR A 180 -12.12 -0.52 -14.10
CA TYR A 180 -12.43 0.88 -13.81
C TYR A 180 -11.40 1.84 -14.40
N ARG A 181 -10.11 1.59 -14.16
CA ARG A 181 -9.05 2.55 -14.48
C ARG A 181 -8.74 2.63 -15.98
N SER A 182 -8.93 1.58 -16.76
CA SER A 182 -8.71 1.57 -18.21
C SER A 182 -9.61 2.54 -18.99
N GLN A 183 -10.68 3.05 -18.36
CA GLN A 183 -11.59 4.02 -18.94
C GLN A 183 -11.05 5.46 -18.86
N TYR A 184 -9.96 5.69 -18.15
CA TYR A 184 -9.39 7.01 -17.90
C TYR A 184 -7.96 7.12 -18.43
N GLU A 185 -7.58 8.33 -18.76
CA GLU A 185 -6.18 8.61 -19.05
C GLU A 185 -5.34 8.50 -17.78
N ARG A 186 -4.13 7.96 -17.94
CA ARG A 186 -3.15 7.89 -16.85
C ARG A 186 -2.68 9.28 -16.46
N ASP A 187 -2.55 9.54 -15.17
CA ASP A 187 -1.92 10.75 -14.66
C ASP A 187 -0.37 10.68 -14.76
N GLU A 188 0.32 11.79 -14.49
CA GLU A 188 1.78 11.84 -14.62
C GLU A 188 2.49 10.85 -13.70
N ARG A 189 2.01 10.63 -12.47
CA ARG A 189 2.58 9.68 -11.51
C ARG A 189 2.46 8.23 -12.01
N GLU A 190 1.34 7.91 -12.62
CA GLU A 190 1.09 6.60 -13.22
C GLU A 190 2.00 6.38 -14.44
N LYS A 191 2.25 7.43 -15.22
CA LYS A 191 3.17 7.39 -16.36
C LYS A 191 4.63 7.22 -15.89
N GLU A 192 5.07 7.99 -14.91
CA GLU A 192 6.43 7.93 -14.35
C GLU A 192 6.73 6.54 -13.75
N GLN A 193 5.74 5.89 -13.14
CA GLN A 193 5.87 4.54 -12.58
C GLN A 193 5.60 3.43 -13.61
N ASN A 194 5.39 3.77 -14.90
CA ASN A 194 5.06 2.82 -15.97
C ASN A 194 3.83 1.93 -15.63
N ILE A 195 2.86 2.48 -14.89
CA ILE A 195 1.65 1.75 -14.51
C ILE A 195 0.79 1.54 -15.75
N SER A 196 0.25 0.34 -15.90
CA SER A 196 -0.67 -0.03 -16.96
C SER A 196 -1.91 -0.70 -16.35
N PHE A 197 -3.09 -0.26 -16.78
CA PHE A 197 -4.38 -0.83 -16.39
C PHE A 197 -4.99 -1.71 -17.51
N ASN A 198 -4.14 -2.38 -18.27
CA ASN A 198 -4.61 -3.29 -19.31
C ASN A 198 -5.39 -4.45 -18.68
N HIS A 199 -6.50 -4.84 -19.29
CA HIS A 199 -7.16 -6.09 -18.94
C HIS A 199 -6.16 -7.23 -19.13
N VAL A 200 -5.85 -7.93 -18.06
CA VAL A 200 -5.28 -9.27 -18.19
C VAL A 200 -6.40 -10.11 -18.79
N GLN A 201 -6.34 -10.38 -20.08
CA GLN A 201 -7.19 -11.42 -20.65
C GLN A 201 -6.92 -12.68 -19.83
N SER A 202 -7.93 -13.16 -19.11
CA SER A 202 -7.91 -14.50 -18.55
C SER A 202 -7.60 -15.43 -19.70
N SER A 203 -6.42 -16.06 -19.66
CA SER A 203 -6.14 -17.17 -20.54
C SER A 203 -7.29 -18.14 -20.38
N GLU A 204 -8.11 -18.24 -21.42
CA GLU A 204 -9.14 -19.26 -21.53
C GLU A 204 -8.52 -20.59 -21.15
N THR A 205 -9.04 -21.18 -20.11
CA THR A 205 -8.78 -22.56 -19.77
C THR A 205 -9.31 -23.38 -20.95
N VAL A 206 -8.40 -23.76 -21.85
CA VAL A 206 -8.70 -24.78 -22.85
C VAL A 206 -8.94 -26.04 -22.06
N ILE A 207 -10.18 -26.51 -22.12
CA ILE A 207 -10.66 -27.81 -21.64
C ILE A 207 -9.97 -28.92 -22.41
#